data_91b3e8707a26ff64734194dfaa92b63e
#
_entry.id   91b3e8707a26ff64734194dfaa92b63e
#
_cell.length_a   1.000
_cell.length_b   1.000
_cell.length_c   1.000
_cell.angle_alpha   90.00
_cell.angle_beta   90.00
_cell.angle_gamma   90.00
#
_symmetry.space_group_name_H-M   'P 1'
#
loop_
_entity.id
_entity.type
_entity.pdbx_description
1 polymer ?
#
loop_
_entity_poly.entity_id
_entity_poly.type
_entity_poly.pdbx_seq_one_letter_code
_entity_poly.pdbx_strand_id
1 'polypeptide(L)'
;SLIVQLKPWDQRTRSAETIRRQLQTLVNARTDAVGQAVNPAPIRGLGRAGGLDFYIQSRESDNPLELQQVAEDFRQRLVARPEIASGRSMIQADAPQLYLTVDEAKALAMGVAISDVYDTLGYFMGGKYVNDFTRIGKIFRVIIQADAPYRMTPESLGDLYVRSDTGKMVPLSTLAHVERTSGPESLKRENGFLAASMNVNAAQGYSTGDVIRAVD
;
A
#
# COMPACT_ATOMS: atom_id res chain seq x y z
N SER A 1 4.70 7.66 -2.69
CA SER A 1 4.38 8.38 -3.93
C SER A 1 5.22 9.65 -4.04
N LEU A 2 5.65 9.99 -5.27
CA LEU A 2 6.40 11.20 -5.58
C LEU A 2 5.52 12.13 -6.43
N ILE A 3 5.37 13.39 -6.00
CA ILE A 3 4.63 14.40 -6.77
C ILE A 3 5.64 15.30 -7.48
N VAL A 4 5.58 15.32 -8.82
CA VAL A 4 6.46 16.14 -9.66
C VAL A 4 5.67 17.34 -10.18
N GLN A 5 6.07 18.54 -9.75
CA GLN A 5 5.50 19.77 -10.26
C GLN A 5 6.28 20.23 -11.50
N LEU A 6 5.60 20.39 -12.62
CA LEU A 6 6.19 20.88 -13.85
C LEU A 6 6.27 22.42 -13.86
N LYS A 7 7.23 22.95 -14.64
CA LYS A 7 7.29 24.40 -14.93
C LYS A 7 5.98 24.87 -15.59
N PRO A 8 5.62 26.16 -15.46
CA PRO A 8 4.51 26.76 -16.18
C PRO A 8 4.56 26.50 -17.68
N TRP A 9 3.43 26.58 -18.35
CA TRP A 9 3.27 26.23 -19.77
C TRP A 9 4.11 27.10 -20.69
N ASP A 10 4.22 28.38 -20.38
CA ASP A 10 5.02 29.37 -21.09
C ASP A 10 6.54 29.16 -20.95
N GLN A 11 6.96 28.39 -19.96
CA GLN A 11 8.37 28.09 -19.66
C GLN A 11 8.80 26.68 -20.09
N ARG A 12 7.96 25.95 -20.80
CA ARG A 12 8.27 24.60 -21.27
C ARG A 12 7.70 24.33 -22.67
N THR A 13 8.46 23.62 -23.50
CA THR A 13 8.07 23.23 -24.85
C THR A 13 7.41 21.84 -24.88
N ARG A 14 7.69 20.99 -23.87
CA ARG A 14 7.16 19.63 -23.80
C ARG A 14 5.84 19.59 -23.08
N SER A 15 4.86 18.82 -23.60
CA SER A 15 3.60 18.59 -22.92
C SER A 15 3.79 17.71 -21.67
N ALA A 16 2.84 17.78 -20.71
CA ALA A 16 2.85 16.91 -19.54
C ALA A 16 2.82 15.43 -19.94
N GLU A 17 2.07 15.10 -20.99
CA GLU A 17 1.97 13.72 -21.48
C GLU A 17 3.28 13.21 -22.09
N THR A 18 4.01 14.08 -22.81
CA THR A 18 5.33 13.72 -23.33
C THR A 18 6.32 13.44 -22.20
N ILE A 19 6.31 14.27 -21.15
CA ILE A 19 7.16 14.10 -19.96
C ILE A 19 6.77 12.83 -19.22
N ARG A 20 5.46 12.57 -19.02
CA ARG A 20 4.97 11.35 -18.39
C ARG A 20 5.46 10.09 -19.10
N ARG A 21 5.37 10.05 -20.45
CA ARG A 21 5.86 8.90 -21.24
C ARG A 21 7.37 8.68 -21.08
N GLN A 22 8.15 9.75 -21.10
CA GLN A 22 9.60 9.68 -20.88
C GLN A 22 9.93 9.16 -19.46
N LEU A 23 9.23 9.64 -18.44
CA LEU A 23 9.37 9.17 -17.07
C LEU A 23 8.98 7.68 -16.95
N GLN A 24 7.89 7.26 -17.61
CA GLN A 24 7.48 5.85 -17.60
C GLN A 24 8.54 4.94 -18.23
N THR A 25 9.18 5.37 -19.32
CA THR A 25 10.28 4.60 -19.92
C THR A 25 11.45 4.44 -18.96
N LEU A 26 11.81 5.50 -18.25
CA LEU A 26 12.88 5.45 -17.24
C LEU A 26 12.52 4.56 -16.04
N VAL A 27 11.27 4.61 -15.61
CA VAL A 27 10.78 3.75 -14.52
C VAL A 27 10.75 2.29 -14.93
N ASN A 28 10.31 1.98 -16.15
CA ASN A 28 10.27 0.60 -16.66
C ASN A 28 11.68 0.00 -16.86
N ALA A 29 12.71 0.82 -17.02
CA ALA A 29 14.09 0.38 -17.11
C ALA A 29 14.70 -0.01 -15.74
N ARG A 30 13.99 0.26 -14.63
CA ARG A 30 14.43 -0.16 -13.29
C ARG A 30 14.04 -1.61 -13.05
N THR A 31 14.98 -2.36 -12.46
CA THR A 31 14.77 -3.78 -12.09
C THR A 31 14.55 -3.97 -10.59
N ASP A 32 14.81 -2.93 -9.80
CA ASP A 32 14.76 -2.92 -8.34
C ASP A 32 13.45 -2.33 -7.79
N ALA A 33 12.62 -1.77 -8.66
CA ALA A 33 11.35 -1.18 -8.26
C ALA A 33 10.32 -1.20 -9.40
N VAL A 34 9.06 -1.35 -9.05
CA VAL A 34 7.92 -1.18 -9.95
C VAL A 34 7.32 0.20 -9.71
N GLY A 35 7.20 1.00 -10.75
CA GLY A 35 6.63 2.34 -10.64
C GLY A 35 5.78 2.72 -11.83
N GLN A 36 4.92 3.73 -11.62
CA GLN A 36 4.05 4.25 -12.66
C GLN A 36 4.04 5.78 -12.63
N ALA A 37 4.25 6.39 -13.78
CA ALA A 37 4.05 7.83 -13.98
C ALA A 37 2.60 8.09 -14.42
N VAL A 38 1.83 8.79 -13.59
CA VAL A 38 0.42 9.10 -13.86
C VAL A 38 0.20 10.61 -13.89
N ASN A 39 -0.70 11.06 -14.75
CA ASN A 39 -1.24 12.42 -14.65
C ASN A 39 -2.36 12.43 -13.60
N PRO A 40 -2.54 13.53 -12.86
CA PRO A 40 -3.70 13.68 -11.99
C PRO A 40 -4.99 13.66 -12.81
N ALA A 41 -6.10 13.26 -12.18
CA ALA A 41 -7.42 13.32 -12.81
C ALA A 41 -7.72 14.76 -13.28
N PRO A 42 -8.33 14.94 -14.46
CA PRO A 42 -8.62 16.28 -15.01
C PRO A 42 -9.56 17.09 -14.11
N ILE A 43 -10.42 16.43 -13.36
CA ILE A 43 -11.33 17.04 -12.37
C ILE A 43 -10.98 16.49 -10.99
N ARG A 44 -10.64 17.39 -10.05
CA ARG A 44 -10.35 17.01 -8.67
C ARG A 44 -11.58 16.40 -8.01
N GLY A 45 -11.41 15.22 -7.42
CA GLY A 45 -12.48 14.48 -6.76
C GLY A 45 -13.18 13.43 -7.65
N LEU A 46 -12.95 13.43 -8.96
CA LEU A 46 -13.43 12.39 -9.87
C LEU A 46 -12.28 11.45 -10.24
N GLY A 47 -11.98 10.48 -9.37
CA GLY A 47 -10.93 9.49 -9.55
C GLY A 47 -9.54 9.93 -9.07
N ARG A 48 -8.60 8.98 -9.02
CA ARG A 48 -7.20 9.20 -8.60
C ARG A 48 -6.26 9.47 -9.77
N ALA A 49 -6.61 8.99 -10.95
CA ALA A 49 -5.86 9.15 -12.20
C ALA A 49 -6.83 9.32 -13.38
N GLY A 50 -6.33 9.71 -14.54
CA GLY A 50 -7.12 9.63 -15.78
C GLY A 50 -7.42 8.17 -16.14
N GLY A 51 -8.47 7.93 -16.95
CA GLY A 51 -8.89 6.61 -17.40
C GLY A 51 -10.27 6.19 -16.88
N LEU A 52 -10.60 4.92 -17.07
CA LEU A 52 -11.82 4.27 -16.57
C LEU A 52 -11.48 3.46 -15.33
N ASP A 53 -12.19 3.72 -14.23
CA ASP A 53 -12.14 2.93 -13.01
C ASP A 53 -13.38 2.03 -12.93
N PHE A 54 -13.18 0.74 -12.65
CA PHE A 54 -14.24 -0.23 -12.40
C PHE A 54 -13.80 -1.32 -11.43
N TYR A 55 -14.72 -2.21 -11.07
CA TYR A 55 -14.47 -3.28 -10.10
C TYR A 55 -14.82 -4.64 -10.69
N ILE A 56 -13.93 -5.62 -10.46
CA ILE A 56 -14.23 -7.04 -10.64
C ILE A 56 -14.65 -7.56 -9.27
N GLN A 57 -15.89 -8.04 -9.15
CA GLN A 57 -16.44 -8.56 -7.90
C GLN A 57 -16.40 -10.09 -7.92
N SER A 58 -15.92 -10.70 -6.84
CA SER A 58 -16.09 -12.13 -6.59
C SER A 58 -17.40 -12.34 -5.84
N ARG A 59 -18.34 -13.06 -6.47
CA ARG A 59 -19.65 -13.35 -5.86
C ARG A 59 -19.74 -14.75 -5.28
N GLU A 60 -18.82 -15.62 -5.65
CA GLU A 60 -18.82 -17.06 -5.30
C GLU A 60 -17.78 -17.39 -4.25
N SER A 61 -16.71 -16.60 -4.16
CA SER A 61 -15.58 -16.88 -3.28
C SER A 61 -15.10 -15.61 -2.57
N ASP A 62 -14.71 -15.74 -1.30
CA ASP A 62 -14.03 -14.71 -0.52
C ASP A 62 -12.50 -14.90 -0.53
N ASN A 63 -11.97 -15.68 -1.48
CA ASN A 63 -10.53 -15.91 -1.60
C ASN A 63 -9.84 -14.76 -2.39
N PRO A 64 -8.99 -13.95 -1.74
CA PRO A 64 -8.35 -12.81 -2.40
C PRO A 64 -7.29 -13.24 -3.44
N LEU A 65 -6.63 -14.41 -3.27
CA LEU A 65 -5.65 -14.91 -4.23
C LEU A 65 -6.33 -15.33 -5.55
N GLU A 66 -7.48 -15.98 -5.45
CA GLU A 66 -8.28 -16.34 -6.62
C GLU A 66 -8.75 -15.10 -7.38
N LEU A 67 -9.27 -14.09 -6.65
CA LEU A 67 -9.68 -12.84 -7.28
C LEU A 67 -8.50 -12.12 -7.92
N GLN A 68 -7.31 -12.15 -7.32
CA GLN A 68 -6.10 -11.57 -7.90
C GLN A 68 -5.74 -12.26 -9.22
N GLN A 69 -5.82 -13.58 -9.30
CA GLN A 69 -5.56 -14.35 -10.53
C GLN A 69 -6.57 -13.99 -11.62
N VAL A 70 -7.87 -14.00 -11.30
CA VAL A 70 -8.92 -13.63 -12.24
C VAL A 70 -8.75 -12.18 -12.75
N ALA A 71 -8.42 -11.24 -11.86
CA ALA A 71 -8.19 -9.85 -12.22
C ALA A 71 -6.95 -9.67 -13.11
N GLU A 72 -5.90 -10.46 -12.88
CA GLU A 72 -4.70 -10.42 -13.70
C GLU A 72 -4.92 -11.06 -15.09
N ASP A 73 -5.63 -12.18 -15.18
CA ASP A 73 -6.02 -12.80 -16.45
C ASP A 73 -6.90 -11.86 -17.27
N PHE A 74 -7.87 -11.24 -16.63
CA PHE A 74 -8.71 -10.22 -17.27
C PHE A 74 -7.89 -9.04 -17.77
N ARG A 75 -6.98 -8.52 -16.94
CA ARG A 75 -6.08 -7.43 -17.33
C ARG A 75 -5.25 -7.78 -18.55
N GLN A 76 -4.68 -8.99 -18.61
CA GLN A 76 -3.86 -9.44 -19.75
C GLN A 76 -4.67 -9.47 -21.05
N ARG A 77 -5.86 -10.02 -21.01
CA ARG A 77 -6.77 -10.04 -22.17
C ARG A 77 -7.17 -8.63 -22.59
N LEU A 78 -7.45 -7.77 -21.63
CA LEU A 78 -7.87 -6.40 -21.90
C LEU A 78 -6.75 -5.56 -22.54
N VAL A 79 -5.51 -5.66 -22.04
CA VAL A 79 -4.36 -4.91 -22.58
C VAL A 79 -3.93 -5.41 -23.97
N ALA A 80 -4.33 -6.61 -24.37
CA ALA A 80 -4.11 -7.11 -25.74
C ALA A 80 -5.02 -6.45 -26.79
N ARG A 81 -6.05 -5.69 -26.37
CA ARG A 81 -6.97 -5.02 -27.29
C ARG A 81 -6.39 -3.68 -27.79
N PRO A 82 -6.62 -3.33 -29.06
CA PRO A 82 -6.06 -2.10 -29.65
C PRO A 82 -6.61 -0.80 -29.02
N GLU A 83 -7.80 -0.85 -28.40
CA GLU A 83 -8.43 0.29 -27.74
C GLU A 83 -7.74 0.66 -26.42
N ILE A 84 -6.93 -0.24 -25.85
CA ILE A 84 -6.38 -0.14 -24.49
C ILE A 84 -4.88 0.18 -24.56
N ALA A 85 -4.50 1.31 -23.97
CA ALA A 85 -3.09 1.68 -23.80
C ALA A 85 -2.45 1.00 -22.59
N SER A 86 -3.19 0.88 -21.49
CA SER A 86 -2.72 0.25 -20.27
C SER A 86 -3.88 -0.15 -19.36
N GLY A 87 -3.71 -1.23 -18.63
CA GLY A 87 -4.62 -1.69 -17.60
C GLY A 87 -3.87 -2.09 -16.34
N ARG A 88 -4.41 -1.78 -15.17
CA ARG A 88 -3.82 -2.09 -13.88
C ARG A 88 -4.88 -2.64 -12.94
N SER A 89 -4.55 -3.73 -12.27
CA SER A 89 -5.25 -4.23 -11.09
C SER A 89 -4.63 -3.65 -9.82
N MET A 90 -5.47 -3.30 -8.85
CA MET A 90 -5.03 -2.75 -7.56
C MET A 90 -5.11 -3.78 -6.43
N ILE A 91 -5.54 -5.00 -6.70
CA ILE A 91 -5.51 -6.06 -5.69
C ILE A 91 -4.09 -6.63 -5.59
N GLN A 92 -3.62 -6.75 -4.35
CA GLN A 92 -2.38 -7.46 -4.02
C GLN A 92 -2.68 -8.37 -2.83
N ALA A 93 -2.84 -9.63 -3.11
CA ALA A 93 -3.26 -10.64 -2.13
C ALA A 93 -2.08 -11.44 -1.54
N ASP A 94 -0.88 -11.28 -2.10
CA ASP A 94 0.33 -12.01 -1.78
C ASP A 94 1.48 -11.09 -1.34
N ALA A 95 1.16 -9.92 -0.79
CA ALA A 95 2.18 -9.00 -0.27
C ALA A 95 2.99 -9.67 0.84
N PRO A 96 4.33 -9.54 0.82
CA PRO A 96 5.18 -10.04 1.90
C PRO A 96 4.79 -9.38 3.23
N GLN A 97 4.59 -10.19 4.26
CA GLN A 97 4.20 -9.77 5.61
C GLN A 97 5.07 -10.44 6.66
N LEU A 98 5.14 -9.82 7.82
CA LEU A 98 5.70 -10.42 9.02
C LEU A 98 4.55 -10.73 9.99
N TYR A 99 4.40 -11.99 10.31
CA TYR A 99 3.46 -12.44 11.32
C TYR A 99 4.17 -12.61 12.64
N LEU A 100 3.66 -11.95 13.68
CA LEU A 100 4.23 -11.99 15.01
C LEU A 100 3.30 -12.77 15.93
N THR A 101 3.82 -13.84 16.53
CA THR A 101 3.14 -14.63 17.54
C THR A 101 3.73 -14.35 18.91
N VAL A 102 2.89 -14.01 19.87
CA VAL A 102 3.29 -13.82 21.28
C VAL A 102 3.03 -15.12 22.05
N ASP A 103 4.04 -15.60 22.79
CA ASP A 103 3.89 -16.68 23.75
C ASP A 103 3.28 -16.13 25.05
N GLU A 104 1.95 -16.16 25.08
CA GLU A 104 1.15 -15.61 26.19
C GLU A 104 1.45 -16.33 27.53
N ALA A 105 1.62 -17.64 27.49
CA ALA A 105 1.91 -18.43 28.70
C ALA A 105 3.27 -18.02 29.29
N LYS A 106 4.27 -17.83 28.44
CA LYS A 106 5.59 -17.39 28.84
C LYS A 106 5.60 -15.94 29.32
N ALA A 107 4.87 -15.05 28.67
CA ALA A 107 4.72 -13.67 29.10
C ALA A 107 4.13 -13.60 30.52
N LEU A 108 3.04 -14.30 30.77
CA LEU A 108 2.42 -14.39 32.10
C LEU A 108 3.35 -14.99 33.14
N ALA A 109 4.09 -16.07 32.81
CA ALA A 109 5.04 -16.69 33.71
C ALA A 109 6.22 -15.75 34.08
N MET A 110 6.56 -14.81 33.21
CA MET A 110 7.60 -13.79 33.45
C MET A 110 7.05 -12.50 34.08
N GLY A 111 5.75 -12.45 34.43
CA GLY A 111 5.09 -11.28 34.99
C GLY A 111 4.93 -10.12 33.98
N VAL A 112 4.83 -10.43 32.69
CA VAL A 112 4.64 -9.43 31.62
C VAL A 112 3.19 -9.45 31.17
N ALA A 113 2.53 -8.30 31.22
CA ALA A 113 1.19 -8.17 30.69
C ALA A 113 1.22 -8.25 29.16
N ILE A 114 0.30 -9.02 28.59
CA ILE A 114 0.19 -9.21 27.11
C ILE A 114 -0.08 -7.88 26.41
N SER A 115 -0.88 -7.00 27.04
CA SER A 115 -1.12 -5.62 26.57
C SER A 115 0.17 -4.84 26.41
N ASP A 116 1.10 -4.95 27.35
CA ASP A 116 2.37 -4.21 27.33
C ASP A 116 3.29 -4.68 26.20
N VAL A 117 3.22 -5.97 25.85
CA VAL A 117 3.93 -6.51 24.67
C VAL A 117 3.41 -5.86 23.39
N TYR A 118 2.08 -5.86 23.18
CA TYR A 118 1.48 -5.27 21.98
C TYR A 118 1.61 -3.74 21.96
N ASP A 119 1.50 -3.09 23.10
CA ASP A 119 1.71 -1.64 23.21
C ASP A 119 3.14 -1.26 22.86
N THR A 120 4.13 -2.01 23.35
CA THR A 120 5.54 -1.78 23.03
C THR A 120 5.79 -1.92 21.54
N LEU A 121 5.28 -2.99 20.92
CA LEU A 121 5.35 -3.18 19.47
C LEU A 121 4.69 -2.03 18.69
N GLY A 122 3.49 -1.65 19.10
CA GLY A 122 2.75 -0.55 18.49
C GLY A 122 3.50 0.78 18.57
N TYR A 123 4.12 1.09 19.71
CA TYR A 123 4.84 2.35 19.91
C TYR A 123 6.15 2.38 19.10
N PHE A 124 6.93 1.31 19.15
CA PHE A 124 8.23 1.28 18.49
C PHE A 124 8.10 1.13 16.97
N MET A 125 7.20 0.25 16.50
CA MET A 125 7.06 -0.05 15.07
C MET A 125 6.07 0.86 14.37
N GLY A 126 4.87 1.06 14.93
CA GLY A 126 3.79 1.84 14.33
C GLY A 126 3.84 3.33 14.63
N GLY A 127 4.42 3.70 15.75
CA GLY A 127 4.40 5.06 16.29
C GLY A 127 3.16 5.35 17.15
N LYS A 128 3.37 6.00 18.28
CA LYS A 128 2.31 6.46 19.16
C LYS A 128 2.08 7.95 19.02
N TYR A 129 0.84 8.32 18.75
CA TYR A 129 0.40 9.69 18.93
C TYR A 129 0.38 10.04 20.43
N VAL A 130 1.09 11.10 20.79
CA VAL A 130 1.27 11.53 22.18
C VAL A 130 0.44 12.76 22.49
N ASN A 131 0.53 13.78 21.64
CA ASN A 131 -0.15 15.06 21.83
C ASN A 131 -0.09 15.92 20.56
N ASP A 132 -0.78 17.04 20.58
CA ASP A 132 -0.70 18.10 19.56
C ASP A 132 0.03 19.33 20.12
N PHE A 133 0.68 20.09 19.23
CA PHE A 133 1.11 21.44 19.54
C PHE A 133 0.73 22.42 18.42
N THR A 134 0.44 23.65 18.82
CA THR A 134 0.09 24.71 17.87
C THR A 134 1.29 25.59 17.58
N ARG A 135 1.63 25.76 16.29
CA ARG A 135 2.67 26.66 15.82
C ARG A 135 2.21 27.41 14.59
N ILE A 136 2.31 28.73 14.62
CA ILE A 136 1.93 29.63 13.50
C ILE A 136 0.50 29.33 13.02
N GLY A 137 -0.46 29.19 13.96
CA GLY A 137 -1.88 28.95 13.65
C GLY A 137 -2.20 27.58 13.06
N LYS A 138 -1.24 26.63 13.05
CA LYS A 138 -1.42 25.24 12.61
C LYS A 138 -1.20 24.29 13.75
N ILE A 139 -2.01 23.22 13.78
CA ILE A 139 -1.89 22.12 14.74
C ILE A 139 -0.98 21.05 14.14
N PHE A 140 0.04 20.65 14.89
CA PHE A 140 0.97 19.59 14.54
C PHE A 140 0.84 18.45 15.54
N ARG A 141 0.82 17.22 15.03
CA ARG A 141 0.79 16.01 15.84
C ARG A 141 2.18 15.60 16.28
N VAL A 142 2.34 15.27 17.55
CA VAL A 142 3.56 14.66 18.10
C VAL A 142 3.39 13.14 18.08
N ILE A 143 4.24 12.49 17.32
CA ILE A 143 4.27 11.02 17.22
C ILE A 143 5.64 10.55 17.68
N ILE A 144 5.68 9.58 18.59
CA ILE A 144 6.90 8.91 19.05
C ILE A 144 7.00 7.56 18.34
N GLN A 145 8.15 7.26 17.79
CA GLN A 145 8.43 6.01 17.08
C GLN A 145 9.92 5.68 17.25
N ALA A 146 10.29 4.40 17.15
CA ALA A 146 11.69 4.04 17.06
C ALA A 146 12.34 4.65 15.82
N ASP A 147 13.62 5.02 15.92
CA ASP A 147 14.37 5.49 14.76
C ASP A 147 14.55 4.35 13.74
N ALA A 148 14.70 4.72 12.47
CA ALA A 148 14.70 3.78 11.35
C ALA A 148 15.63 2.55 11.53
N PRO A 149 16.89 2.69 11.99
CA PRO A 149 17.78 1.53 12.20
C PRO A 149 17.23 0.46 13.14
N TYR A 150 16.38 0.87 14.10
CA TYR A 150 15.83 -0.03 15.14
C TYR A 150 14.47 -0.65 14.77
N ARG A 151 13.99 -0.47 13.55
CA ARG A 151 12.70 -1.01 13.08
C ARG A 151 12.69 -1.48 11.63
N MET A 152 13.85 -1.49 10.94
CA MET A 152 13.93 -1.84 9.52
C MET A 152 14.00 -3.34 9.27
N THR A 153 14.40 -4.13 10.24
CA THR A 153 14.56 -5.58 10.10
C THR A 153 13.78 -6.34 11.16
N PRO A 154 13.36 -7.59 10.88
CA PRO A 154 12.71 -8.44 11.90
C PRO A 154 13.57 -8.66 13.13
N GLU A 155 14.89 -8.70 12.97
CA GLU A 155 15.87 -8.91 14.03
C GLU A 155 15.88 -7.74 15.03
N SER A 156 15.54 -6.52 14.59
CA SER A 156 15.43 -5.34 15.46
C SER A 156 14.40 -5.49 16.59
N LEU A 157 13.44 -6.43 16.45
CA LEU A 157 12.49 -6.76 17.51
C LEU A 157 13.20 -7.38 18.74
N GLY A 158 14.36 -8.02 18.53
CA GLY A 158 15.18 -8.57 19.60
C GLY A 158 15.77 -7.52 20.55
N ASP A 159 15.93 -6.29 20.07
CA ASP A 159 16.48 -5.17 20.83
C ASP A 159 15.44 -4.43 21.68
N LEU A 160 14.16 -4.79 21.53
CA LEU A 160 13.07 -4.20 22.30
C LEU A 160 12.86 -4.95 23.61
N TYR A 161 12.51 -4.20 24.65
CA TYR A 161 12.29 -4.74 26.00
C TYR A 161 10.92 -4.31 26.52
N VAL A 162 10.29 -5.23 27.25
CA VAL A 162 9.04 -4.97 27.99
C VAL A 162 9.32 -5.08 29.48
N ARG A 163 8.70 -4.22 30.29
CA ARG A 163 8.87 -4.25 31.73
C ARG A 163 7.90 -5.26 32.36
N SER A 164 8.43 -6.15 33.23
CA SER A 164 7.62 -7.03 34.04
C SER A 164 7.03 -6.31 35.27
N ASP A 165 6.07 -6.94 35.95
CA ASP A 165 5.48 -6.50 37.23
C ASP A 165 6.50 -6.31 38.34
N THR A 166 7.60 -7.10 38.32
CA THR A 166 8.74 -6.97 39.25
C THR A 166 9.73 -5.86 38.86
N GLY A 167 9.46 -5.12 37.76
CA GLY A 167 10.30 -4.04 37.25
C GLY A 167 11.50 -4.49 36.40
N LYS A 168 11.66 -5.79 36.15
CA LYS A 168 12.72 -6.33 35.28
C LYS A 168 12.40 -6.09 33.82
N MET A 169 13.43 -5.82 33.02
CA MET A 169 13.30 -5.69 31.57
C MET A 169 13.44 -7.05 30.89
N VAL A 170 12.42 -7.48 30.16
CA VAL A 170 12.36 -8.76 29.44
C VAL A 170 12.50 -8.49 27.95
N PRO A 171 13.48 -9.11 27.26
CA PRO A 171 13.63 -8.95 25.80
C PRO A 171 12.39 -9.47 25.06
N LEU A 172 11.94 -8.74 24.07
CA LEU A 172 10.76 -9.10 23.29
C LEU A 172 10.96 -10.38 22.49
N SER A 173 12.20 -10.66 22.06
CA SER A 173 12.60 -11.92 21.42
C SER A 173 12.39 -13.16 22.29
N THR A 174 12.30 -12.98 23.61
CA THR A 174 11.97 -14.07 24.54
C THR A 174 10.48 -14.41 24.54
N LEU A 175 9.63 -13.42 24.24
CA LEU A 175 8.17 -13.49 24.36
C LEU A 175 7.46 -13.61 23.02
N ALA A 176 8.12 -13.26 21.92
CA ALA A 176 7.51 -13.22 20.61
C ALA A 176 8.39 -13.87 19.56
N HIS A 177 7.73 -14.50 18.58
CA HIS A 177 8.36 -15.09 17.41
C HIS A 177 7.84 -14.43 16.15
N VAL A 178 8.73 -14.16 15.18
CA VAL A 178 8.39 -13.52 13.91
C VAL A 178 8.59 -14.51 12.78
N GLU A 179 7.55 -14.69 11.99
CA GLU A 179 7.55 -15.52 10.80
C GLU A 179 7.29 -14.67 9.54
N ARG A 180 7.95 -15.03 8.45
CA ARG A 180 7.66 -14.43 7.15
C ARG A 180 6.46 -15.16 6.55
N THR A 181 5.46 -14.37 6.16
CA THR A 181 4.26 -14.87 5.50
C THR A 181 3.92 -13.98 4.30
N SER A 182 2.88 -14.33 3.59
CA SER A 182 2.27 -13.47 2.57
C SER A 182 0.78 -13.34 2.82
N GLY A 183 0.23 -12.21 2.49
CA GLY A 183 -1.19 -11.94 2.65
C GLY A 183 -1.62 -10.66 1.97
N PRO A 184 -2.92 -10.37 1.95
CA PRO A 184 -3.42 -9.16 1.32
C PRO A 184 -2.98 -7.90 2.11
N GLU A 185 -2.45 -6.91 1.39
CA GLU A 185 -2.14 -5.60 1.97
C GLU A 185 -3.43 -4.89 2.41
N SER A 186 -4.45 -4.97 1.57
CA SER A 186 -5.80 -4.46 1.85
C SER A 186 -6.83 -5.22 1.06
N LEU A 187 -8.00 -5.40 1.65
CA LEU A 187 -9.16 -6.00 0.97
C LEU A 187 -10.24 -4.94 0.80
N LYS A 188 -10.72 -4.81 -0.43
CA LYS A 188 -11.84 -3.95 -0.76
C LYS A 188 -13.09 -4.79 -0.98
N ARG A 189 -14.22 -4.33 -0.41
CA ARG A 189 -15.54 -4.86 -0.73
C ARG A 189 -16.37 -3.77 -1.41
N GLU A 190 -17.05 -4.17 -2.46
CA GLU A 190 -17.99 -3.32 -3.17
C GLU A 190 -19.35 -4.03 -3.16
N ASN A 191 -20.39 -3.38 -2.64
CA ASN A 191 -21.71 -3.97 -2.42
C ASN A 191 -21.68 -5.26 -1.58
N GLY A 192 -20.73 -5.36 -0.63
CA GLY A 192 -20.57 -6.54 0.24
C GLY A 192 -19.68 -7.65 -0.34
N PHE A 193 -19.40 -7.66 -1.64
CA PHE A 193 -18.56 -8.65 -2.32
C PHE A 193 -17.09 -8.22 -2.35
N LEU A 194 -16.17 -9.18 -2.25
CA LEU A 194 -14.76 -8.94 -2.44
C LEU A 194 -14.52 -8.39 -3.86
N ALA A 195 -13.76 -7.29 -3.97
CA ALA A 195 -13.62 -6.56 -5.23
C ALA A 195 -12.18 -6.16 -5.53
N ALA A 196 -11.75 -6.41 -6.76
CA ALA A 196 -10.51 -5.89 -7.31
C ALA A 196 -10.79 -4.59 -8.08
N SER A 197 -10.16 -3.49 -7.66
CA SER A 197 -10.22 -2.23 -8.41
C SER A 197 -9.34 -2.31 -9.64
N MET A 198 -9.89 -1.92 -10.79
CA MET A 198 -9.20 -1.84 -12.07
C MET A 198 -9.15 -0.40 -12.55
N ASN A 199 -8.00 0.01 -13.08
CA ASN A 199 -7.86 1.28 -13.81
C ASN A 199 -7.35 1.02 -15.22
N VAL A 200 -8.01 1.56 -16.23
CA VAL A 200 -7.72 1.31 -17.64
C VAL A 200 -7.68 2.62 -18.41
N ASN A 201 -6.67 2.79 -19.24
CA ASN A 201 -6.50 3.97 -20.07
C ASN A 201 -6.70 3.66 -21.54
N ALA A 202 -7.39 4.55 -22.26
CA ALA A 202 -7.58 4.45 -23.69
C ALA A 202 -6.26 4.60 -24.46
N ALA A 203 -6.12 3.86 -25.56
CA ALA A 203 -5.06 4.07 -26.52
C ALA A 203 -5.26 5.38 -27.32
N GLN A 204 -4.19 5.85 -27.94
CA GLN A 204 -4.27 7.08 -28.74
C GLN A 204 -5.26 6.90 -29.89
N GLY A 205 -6.21 7.83 -30.02
CA GLY A 205 -7.26 7.78 -31.02
C GLY A 205 -8.57 7.11 -30.56
N TYR A 206 -8.57 6.52 -29.38
CA TYR A 206 -9.77 5.90 -28.79
C TYR A 206 -10.33 6.74 -27.65
N SER A 207 -11.64 6.69 -27.49
CA SER A 207 -12.38 7.38 -26.43
C SER A 207 -12.60 6.49 -25.21
N THR A 208 -13.01 7.08 -24.07
CA THR A 208 -13.46 6.32 -22.89
C THR A 208 -14.66 5.41 -23.22
N GLY A 209 -15.52 5.81 -24.15
CA GLY A 209 -16.64 4.98 -24.62
C GLY A 209 -16.17 3.71 -25.36
N ASP A 210 -15.04 3.79 -26.09
CA ASP A 210 -14.44 2.61 -26.72
C ASP A 210 -13.86 1.66 -25.67
N VAL A 211 -13.24 2.21 -24.62
CA VAL A 211 -12.75 1.43 -23.47
C VAL A 211 -13.90 0.71 -22.76
N ILE A 212 -15.02 1.37 -22.51
CA ILE A 212 -16.21 0.75 -21.89
C ILE A 212 -16.67 -0.43 -22.72
N ARG A 213 -16.83 -0.26 -24.04
CA ARG A 213 -17.23 -1.36 -24.94
C ARG A 213 -16.20 -2.50 -25.02
N ALA A 214 -14.95 -2.20 -24.73
CA ALA A 214 -13.90 -3.20 -24.70
C ALA A 214 -13.87 -4.01 -23.38
N VAL A 215 -14.41 -3.44 -22.30
CA VAL A 215 -14.51 -4.08 -20.98
C VAL A 215 -15.75 -4.98 -20.90
N ASP A 216 -16.85 -4.60 -21.56
CA ASP A 216 -18.09 -5.38 -21.66
C ASP A 216 -17.90 -6.62 -22.57
#